data_96c9a52d5a563ebcfb82464a49f81031
#
_entry.id   96c9a52d5a563ebcfb82464a49f81031
#
_cell.length_a   1.000
_cell.length_b   1.000
_cell.length_c   1.000
_cell.angle_alpha   90.00
_cell.angle_beta   90.00
_cell.angle_gamma   90.00
#
_symmetry.space_group_name_H-M   'P 1'
#
loop_
_entity.id
_entity.type
_entity.pdbx_description
1 polymer ?
#
loop_
_entity_poly.entity_id
_entity_poly.type
_entity_poly.pdbx_seq_one_letter_code
_entity_poly.pdbx_strand_id
1 'polypeptide(L)'
;MSDATSRLATLVFSHGNGFVGGTYNKIFEALRAMGYEVHAIERLGHNPNYPVTNNWPHLVSELADFATQKGGQSDQGVYLVGHSLGGILSLMCAAQHPRLGRHPVRGVIMLDSPLVAAWRSPALALIKQTPLINRVSPARGSRRRRQQWPSREAVFESFQKKPHFAAWDPDVLRDYVAHGFREVCEPEGSHVELAFSRDVETAIYNSLPHHVPRLLKRHPLQAPLAFIRGTRSSEMRQLGEGPLRQLVGTDPGDRWQDIEGSHLYPMERPLETAERIHRALLAMAPAQLSAT
;
A
#
# COMPACT_ATOMS: atom_id res chain seq x y z
N MET A 1 -27.80 10.96 -23.71
CA MET A 1 -27.77 9.60 -23.19
C MET A 1 -26.30 9.30 -22.94
N SER A 2 -25.83 9.42 -21.69
CA SER A 2 -24.44 9.15 -21.34
C SER A 2 -24.22 7.64 -21.41
N ASP A 3 -23.33 7.25 -22.27
CA ASP A 3 -22.80 5.89 -22.38
C ASP A 3 -22.19 5.52 -21.02
N ALA A 4 -22.94 4.77 -20.22
CA ALA A 4 -22.44 4.17 -19.00
C ALA A 4 -21.55 3.01 -19.44
N THR A 5 -20.31 3.32 -19.84
CA THR A 5 -19.26 2.31 -20.00
C THR A 5 -19.23 1.50 -18.70
N SER A 6 -19.61 0.23 -18.78
CA SER A 6 -19.64 -0.70 -17.65
C SER A 6 -18.28 -0.68 -16.96
N ARG A 7 -18.19 -0.08 -15.78
CA ARG A 7 -16.96 -0.06 -15.00
C ARG A 7 -16.58 -1.49 -14.63
N LEU A 8 -15.34 -1.88 -14.88
CA LEU A 8 -14.88 -3.25 -14.65
C LEU A 8 -14.92 -3.65 -13.18
N ALA A 9 -14.42 -2.81 -12.28
CA ALA A 9 -14.45 -3.03 -10.82
C ALA A 9 -14.03 -1.77 -10.08
N THR A 10 -14.34 -1.71 -8.76
CA THR A 10 -13.83 -0.69 -7.84
C THR A 10 -12.59 -1.18 -7.11
N LEU A 11 -11.52 -0.39 -7.18
CA LEU A 11 -10.26 -0.63 -6.51
C LEU A 11 -10.07 0.38 -5.38
N VAL A 12 -9.77 -0.11 -4.18
CA VAL A 12 -9.38 0.73 -3.04
C VAL A 12 -7.90 0.50 -2.77
N PHE A 13 -7.12 1.57 -2.93
CA PHE A 13 -5.66 1.52 -2.82
C PHE A 13 -5.16 2.09 -1.49
N SER A 14 -4.22 1.37 -0.88
CA SER A 14 -3.51 1.74 0.34
C SER A 14 -2.02 1.92 0.06
N HIS A 15 -1.51 3.11 0.34
CA HIS A 15 -0.12 3.47 0.06
C HIS A 15 0.90 2.81 1.02
N GLY A 16 2.19 2.82 0.64
CA GLY A 16 3.31 2.42 1.50
C GLY A 16 3.59 3.44 2.60
N ASN A 17 4.26 3.00 3.69
CA ASN A 17 4.65 3.89 4.79
C ASN A 17 5.63 4.97 4.30
N GLY A 18 5.42 6.20 4.71
CA GLY A 18 6.24 7.35 4.30
C GLY A 18 5.88 7.93 2.92
N PHE A 19 4.78 7.47 2.31
CA PHE A 19 4.20 8.00 1.08
C PHE A 19 2.77 8.50 1.32
N VAL A 20 2.19 9.10 0.29
CA VAL A 20 0.80 9.54 0.23
C VAL A 20 0.12 8.91 -0.97
N GLY A 21 -1.21 8.87 -0.98
CA GLY A 21 -1.98 8.29 -2.07
C GLY A 21 -1.62 8.88 -3.44
N GLY A 22 -1.51 10.20 -3.52
CA GLY A 22 -1.16 10.91 -4.75
C GLY A 22 0.18 10.51 -5.38
N THR A 23 1.11 9.92 -4.63
CA THR A 23 2.37 9.37 -5.18
C THR A 23 2.15 8.30 -6.25
N TYR A 24 1.00 7.64 -6.25
CA TYR A 24 0.66 6.53 -7.16
C TYR A 24 -0.26 6.97 -8.31
N ASN A 25 -0.46 8.27 -8.53
CA ASN A 25 -1.39 8.79 -9.53
C ASN A 25 -1.18 8.21 -10.92
N LYS A 26 0.07 8.07 -11.38
CA LYS A 26 0.38 7.48 -12.69
C LYS A 26 -0.14 6.04 -12.84
N ILE A 27 -0.11 5.24 -11.77
CA ILE A 27 -0.72 3.90 -11.74
C ILE A 27 -2.25 4.03 -11.79
N PHE A 28 -2.84 4.96 -11.01
CA PHE A 28 -4.28 5.15 -10.95
C PHE A 28 -4.85 5.61 -12.28
N GLU A 29 -4.18 6.52 -12.98
CA GLU A 29 -4.57 6.99 -14.31
C GLU A 29 -4.57 5.85 -15.33
N ALA A 30 -3.52 5.01 -15.34
CA ALA A 30 -3.43 3.84 -16.20
C ALA A 30 -4.58 2.83 -15.91
N LEU A 31 -4.87 2.56 -14.64
CA LEU A 31 -5.97 1.66 -14.26
C LEU A 31 -7.34 2.25 -14.63
N ARG A 32 -7.53 3.57 -14.45
CA ARG A 32 -8.77 4.24 -14.89
C ARG A 32 -8.95 4.19 -16.41
N ALA A 33 -7.87 4.35 -17.16
CA ALA A 33 -7.87 4.19 -18.61
C ALA A 33 -8.26 2.75 -19.06
N MET A 34 -7.96 1.73 -18.22
CA MET A 34 -8.40 0.34 -18.42
C MET A 34 -9.85 0.10 -17.97
N GLY A 35 -10.59 1.13 -17.47
CA GLY A 35 -11.99 1.02 -17.08
C GLY A 35 -12.25 0.75 -15.59
N TYR A 36 -11.23 0.76 -14.73
CA TYR A 36 -11.40 0.61 -13.28
C TYR A 36 -11.79 1.92 -12.61
N GLU A 37 -12.60 1.82 -11.55
CA GLU A 37 -12.78 2.91 -10.60
C GLU A 37 -11.74 2.80 -9.49
N VAL A 38 -10.90 3.83 -9.32
CA VAL A 38 -9.78 3.76 -8.37
C VAL A 38 -9.92 4.87 -7.33
N HIS A 39 -9.98 4.46 -6.06
CA HIS A 39 -9.95 5.32 -4.88
C HIS A 39 -8.73 5.00 -4.04
N ALA A 40 -8.06 6.01 -3.50
CA ALA A 40 -6.90 5.84 -2.64
C ALA A 40 -7.07 6.61 -1.34
N ILE A 41 -6.63 5.99 -0.22
CA ILE A 41 -6.47 6.74 1.03
C ILE A 41 -5.26 7.66 0.85
N GLU A 42 -5.46 8.95 1.14
CA GLU A 42 -4.41 9.96 0.92
C GLU A 42 -3.29 9.86 1.95
N ARG A 43 -3.61 9.72 3.25
CA ARG A 43 -2.61 9.64 4.33
C ARG A 43 -3.05 8.71 5.44
N LEU A 44 -2.67 7.45 5.37
CA LEU A 44 -2.91 6.46 6.43
C LEU A 44 -2.29 6.87 7.77
N GLY A 45 -3.04 6.69 8.85
CA GLY A 45 -2.58 6.93 10.22
C GLY A 45 -2.52 8.41 10.63
N HIS A 46 -3.02 9.34 9.80
CA HIS A 46 -3.08 10.77 10.12
C HIS A 46 -4.46 11.23 10.60
N ASN A 47 -5.46 10.37 10.51
CA ASN A 47 -6.77 10.66 11.04
C ASN A 47 -6.79 10.39 12.56
N PRO A 48 -7.07 11.39 13.42
CA PRO A 48 -7.04 11.23 14.86
C PRO A 48 -8.05 10.20 15.39
N ASN A 49 -9.10 9.87 14.62
CA ASN A 49 -10.06 8.84 14.97
C ASN A 49 -9.48 7.41 14.82
N TYR A 50 -8.35 7.25 14.11
CA TYR A 50 -7.68 5.98 13.86
C TYR A 50 -6.20 6.05 14.27
N PRO A 51 -5.90 6.15 15.57
CA PRO A 51 -4.53 6.30 16.07
C PRO A 51 -3.65 5.09 15.69
N VAL A 52 -2.37 5.36 15.46
CA VAL A 52 -1.40 4.28 15.22
C VAL A 52 -1.10 3.57 16.54
N THR A 53 -1.56 2.33 16.65
CA THR A 53 -1.34 1.48 17.82
C THR A 53 -0.73 0.14 17.43
N ASN A 54 -0.29 -0.63 18.41
CA ASN A 54 0.37 -1.91 18.19
C ASN A 54 -0.48 -2.85 17.33
N ASN A 55 0.14 -3.43 16.28
CA ASN A 55 -0.53 -4.33 15.32
C ASN A 55 -1.60 -3.69 14.43
N TRP A 56 -1.74 -2.36 14.40
CA TRP A 56 -2.51 -1.56 13.44
C TRP A 56 -4.04 -1.78 13.41
N PRO A 57 -4.74 -2.11 14.53
CA PRO A 57 -6.17 -2.37 14.46
C PRO A 57 -6.95 -1.16 13.95
N HIS A 58 -6.59 0.06 14.37
CA HIS A 58 -7.28 1.28 13.93
C HIS A 58 -6.98 1.63 12.48
N LEU A 59 -5.78 1.35 11.96
CA LEU A 59 -5.49 1.53 10.54
C LEU A 59 -6.29 0.56 9.66
N VAL A 60 -6.54 -0.66 10.16
CA VAL A 60 -7.45 -1.61 9.50
C VAL A 60 -8.88 -1.08 9.48
N SER A 61 -9.35 -0.50 10.60
CA SER A 61 -10.67 0.14 10.65
C SER A 61 -10.76 1.34 9.71
N GLU A 62 -9.73 2.20 9.66
CA GLU A 62 -9.66 3.33 8.72
C GLU A 62 -9.82 2.87 7.27
N LEU A 63 -9.11 1.80 6.88
CA LEU A 63 -9.23 1.23 5.55
C LEU A 63 -10.62 0.63 5.31
N ALA A 64 -11.19 -0.09 6.29
CA ALA A 64 -12.50 -0.72 6.16
C ALA A 64 -13.61 0.32 5.99
N ASP A 65 -13.59 1.41 6.77
CA ASP A 65 -14.56 2.49 6.70
C ASP A 65 -14.44 3.27 5.39
N PHE A 66 -13.21 3.59 4.97
CA PHE A 66 -12.95 4.22 3.67
C PHE A 66 -13.42 3.35 2.51
N ALA A 67 -13.10 2.06 2.52
CA ALA A 67 -13.51 1.13 1.47
C ALA A 67 -15.03 0.90 1.46
N THR A 68 -15.69 0.90 2.62
CA THR A 68 -17.16 0.85 2.72
C THR A 68 -17.79 2.09 2.09
N GLN A 69 -17.23 3.26 2.37
CA GLN A 69 -17.75 4.52 1.82
C GLN A 69 -17.57 4.61 0.30
N LYS A 70 -16.40 4.21 -0.21
CA LYS A 70 -16.05 4.32 -1.64
C LYS A 70 -16.57 3.16 -2.48
N GLY A 71 -16.56 1.95 -1.92
CA GLY A 71 -17.05 0.74 -2.61
C GLY A 71 -18.58 0.65 -2.65
N GLY A 72 -19.29 1.42 -1.84
CA GLY A 72 -20.74 1.36 -1.70
C GLY A 72 -21.56 1.71 -2.95
N GLN A 73 -20.93 2.16 -4.03
CA GLN A 73 -21.56 2.45 -5.32
C GLN A 73 -21.35 1.34 -6.36
N SER A 74 -20.57 0.30 -6.05
CA SER A 74 -20.25 -0.77 -6.98
C SER A 74 -21.08 -2.02 -6.70
N ASP A 75 -21.93 -2.42 -7.64
CA ASP A 75 -22.66 -3.71 -7.54
C ASP A 75 -21.75 -4.93 -7.69
N GLN A 76 -20.52 -4.75 -8.18
CA GLN A 76 -19.57 -5.83 -8.45
C GLN A 76 -18.64 -6.14 -7.26
N GLY A 77 -18.71 -5.39 -6.16
CA GLY A 77 -17.80 -5.54 -5.01
C GLY A 77 -16.49 -4.78 -5.16
N VAL A 78 -15.58 -4.95 -4.18
CA VAL A 78 -14.38 -4.14 -4.03
C VAL A 78 -13.14 -5.03 -4.04
N TYR A 79 -12.11 -4.60 -4.75
CA TYR A 79 -10.77 -5.15 -4.62
C TYR A 79 -9.90 -4.22 -3.77
N LEU A 80 -9.17 -4.79 -2.81
CA LEU A 80 -8.22 -4.07 -1.99
C LEU A 80 -6.82 -4.24 -2.58
N VAL A 81 -6.19 -3.13 -2.93
CA VAL A 81 -4.83 -3.11 -3.49
C VAL A 81 -3.93 -2.32 -2.56
N GLY A 82 -2.73 -2.79 -2.29
CA GLY A 82 -1.85 -2.01 -1.43
C GLY A 82 -0.37 -2.32 -1.61
N HIS A 83 0.45 -1.29 -1.41
CA HIS A 83 1.89 -1.38 -1.47
C HIS A 83 2.50 -1.44 -0.07
N SER A 84 3.41 -2.39 0.18
CA SER A 84 4.15 -2.48 1.45
C SER A 84 3.21 -2.51 2.67
N LEU A 85 3.22 -1.49 3.53
CA LEU A 85 2.24 -1.27 4.61
C LEU A 85 0.81 -1.50 4.12
N GLY A 86 0.45 -0.84 3.00
CA GLY A 86 -0.90 -0.87 2.46
C GLY A 86 -1.36 -2.27 2.04
N GLY A 87 -0.45 -3.12 1.55
CA GLY A 87 -0.79 -4.51 1.22
C GLY A 87 -1.04 -5.37 2.44
N ILE A 88 -0.28 -5.17 3.52
CA ILE A 88 -0.54 -5.85 4.80
C ILE A 88 -1.88 -5.41 5.38
N LEU A 89 -2.19 -4.10 5.34
CA LEU A 89 -3.49 -3.58 5.79
C LEU A 89 -4.64 -4.13 4.95
N SER A 90 -4.49 -4.21 3.63
CA SER A 90 -5.47 -4.79 2.71
C SER A 90 -5.77 -6.25 3.04
N LEU A 91 -4.73 -7.06 3.31
CA LEU A 91 -4.87 -8.46 3.74
C LEU A 91 -5.61 -8.57 5.07
N MET A 92 -5.20 -7.79 6.08
CA MET A 92 -5.82 -7.80 7.40
C MET A 92 -7.28 -7.33 7.35
N CYS A 93 -7.55 -6.28 6.57
CA CYS A 93 -8.89 -5.76 6.35
C CYS A 93 -9.80 -6.82 5.70
N ALA A 94 -9.36 -7.44 4.61
CA ALA A 94 -10.14 -8.48 3.93
C ALA A 94 -10.42 -9.70 4.82
N ALA A 95 -9.48 -10.08 5.70
CA ALA A 95 -9.65 -11.20 6.62
C ALA A 95 -10.66 -10.88 7.74
N GLN A 96 -10.64 -9.65 8.28
CA GLN A 96 -11.52 -9.22 9.37
C GLN A 96 -12.88 -8.70 8.87
N HIS A 97 -12.91 -8.14 7.65
CA HIS A 97 -14.08 -7.55 7.01
C HIS A 97 -14.26 -8.15 5.60
N PRO A 98 -14.72 -9.41 5.49
CA PRO A 98 -14.93 -10.07 4.18
C PRO A 98 -16.04 -9.38 3.37
N ARG A 99 -16.80 -8.52 4.01
CA ARG A 99 -17.77 -7.60 3.39
C ARG A 99 -17.53 -6.19 3.89
N LEU A 100 -17.54 -5.22 2.97
CA LEU A 100 -17.42 -3.80 3.23
C LEU A 100 -18.78 -3.17 2.96
N GLY A 101 -19.52 -2.88 4.05
CA GLY A 101 -20.94 -2.63 3.96
C GLY A 101 -21.68 -3.85 3.39
N ARG A 102 -22.45 -3.64 2.31
CA ARG A 102 -23.17 -4.74 1.63
C ARG A 102 -22.32 -5.49 0.58
N HIS A 103 -21.15 -4.96 0.22
CA HIS A 103 -20.33 -5.47 -0.87
C HIS A 103 -19.27 -6.47 -0.40
N PRO A 104 -19.10 -7.62 -1.06
CA PRO A 104 -18.03 -8.54 -0.76
C PRO A 104 -16.67 -7.97 -1.17
N VAL A 105 -15.62 -8.28 -0.41
CA VAL A 105 -14.25 -8.15 -0.90
C VAL A 105 -14.02 -9.21 -1.96
N ARG A 106 -13.73 -8.79 -3.19
CA ARG A 106 -13.57 -9.68 -4.36
C ARG A 106 -12.16 -10.21 -4.52
N GLY A 107 -11.18 -9.52 -3.98
CA GLY A 107 -9.79 -9.94 -4.03
C GLY A 107 -8.87 -8.94 -3.31
N VAL A 108 -7.67 -9.41 -3.03
CA VAL A 108 -6.59 -8.61 -2.43
C VAL A 108 -5.37 -8.68 -3.33
N ILE A 109 -4.76 -7.55 -3.65
CA ILE A 109 -3.49 -7.47 -4.39
C ILE A 109 -2.46 -6.80 -3.49
N MET A 110 -1.40 -7.53 -3.18
CA MET A 110 -0.28 -7.04 -2.38
C MET A 110 0.91 -6.75 -3.29
N LEU A 111 1.34 -5.48 -3.29
CA LEU A 111 2.52 -5.02 -4.03
C LEU A 111 3.71 -5.00 -3.08
N ASP A 112 4.63 -5.91 -3.23
CA ASP A 112 5.85 -6.06 -2.43
C ASP A 112 5.65 -5.87 -0.92
N SER A 113 4.68 -6.57 -0.37
CA SER A 113 4.25 -6.44 1.03
C SER A 113 4.67 -7.68 1.83
N PRO A 114 5.87 -7.71 2.40
CA PRO A 114 6.42 -8.90 3.06
C PRO A 114 5.68 -9.21 4.36
N LEU A 115 5.46 -10.48 4.64
CA LEU A 115 4.83 -10.96 5.87
C LEU A 115 5.86 -11.62 6.80
N VAL A 116 5.72 -11.34 8.08
CA VAL A 116 6.51 -12.02 9.11
C VAL A 116 6.03 -13.47 9.25
N ALA A 117 6.94 -14.42 9.07
CA ALA A 117 6.64 -15.84 9.26
C ALA A 117 6.18 -16.13 10.70
N ALA A 118 5.28 -17.11 10.86
CA ALA A 118 4.67 -17.44 12.16
C ALA A 118 5.72 -17.73 13.25
N TRP A 119 6.82 -18.39 12.92
CA TRP A 119 7.88 -18.74 13.87
C TRP A 119 8.71 -17.52 14.34
N ARG A 120 8.74 -16.43 13.53
CA ARG A 120 9.41 -15.15 13.89
C ARG A 120 8.51 -14.22 14.70
N SER A 121 7.19 -14.46 14.71
CA SER A 121 6.22 -13.59 15.38
C SER A 121 6.49 -13.38 16.86
N PRO A 122 6.85 -14.41 17.68
CA PRO A 122 7.15 -14.21 19.09
C PRO A 122 8.38 -13.34 19.33
N ALA A 123 9.44 -13.51 18.55
CA ALA A 123 10.64 -12.70 18.65
C ALA A 123 10.36 -11.22 18.34
N LEU A 124 9.58 -10.95 17.27
CA LEU A 124 9.17 -9.58 16.95
C LEU A 124 8.27 -8.98 18.05
N ALA A 125 7.35 -9.76 18.61
CA ALA A 125 6.52 -9.32 19.72
C ALA A 125 7.35 -8.88 20.92
N LEU A 126 8.41 -9.64 21.27
CA LEU A 126 9.30 -9.34 22.38
C LEU A 126 10.17 -8.10 22.10
N ILE A 127 10.78 -8.01 20.91
CA ILE A 127 11.61 -6.88 20.51
C ILE A 127 10.82 -5.56 20.55
N LYS A 128 9.56 -5.56 20.17
CA LYS A 128 8.68 -4.38 20.19
C LYS A 128 8.44 -3.83 21.60
N GLN A 129 8.61 -4.64 22.65
CA GLN A 129 8.46 -4.22 24.04
C GLN A 129 9.76 -3.61 24.60
N THR A 130 10.82 -3.56 23.82
CA THR A 130 12.13 -3.06 24.24
C THR A 130 12.59 -1.89 23.36
N PRO A 131 13.50 -1.02 23.85
CA PRO A 131 14.10 0.03 23.03
C PRO A 131 14.86 -0.49 21.80
N LEU A 132 15.11 -1.81 21.73
CA LEU A 132 15.81 -2.46 20.62
C LEU A 132 15.04 -2.29 19.30
N ILE A 133 13.71 -2.19 19.32
CA ILE A 133 12.90 -1.92 18.13
C ILE A 133 13.39 -0.68 17.38
N ASN A 134 13.84 0.35 18.11
CA ASN A 134 14.34 1.59 17.51
C ASN A 134 15.68 1.42 16.76
N ARG A 135 16.41 0.32 17.01
CA ARG A 135 17.69 0.01 16.34
C ARG A 135 17.50 -0.91 15.14
N VAL A 136 16.55 -1.83 15.22
CA VAL A 136 16.34 -2.86 14.18
C VAL A 136 15.24 -2.49 13.18
N SER A 137 14.36 -1.55 13.56
CA SER A 137 13.27 -1.06 12.71
C SER A 137 13.77 0.01 11.71
N PRO A 138 13.17 0.10 10.51
CA PRO A 138 13.39 1.21 9.57
C PRO A 138 13.09 2.61 10.16
N ALA A 139 12.42 2.68 11.31
CA ALA A 139 12.11 3.90 12.05
C ALA A 139 13.33 4.83 12.31
N ARG A 140 14.56 4.28 12.33
CA ARG A 140 15.77 5.11 12.47
C ARG A 140 15.95 6.06 11.29
N GLY A 141 15.57 5.63 10.08
CA GLY A 141 15.61 6.46 8.87
C GLY A 141 14.55 7.56 8.92
N SER A 142 13.30 7.22 9.30
CA SER A 142 12.19 8.17 9.36
C SER A 142 12.46 9.30 10.36
N ARG A 143 13.01 9.02 11.54
CA ARG A 143 13.34 10.03 12.55
C ARG A 143 14.35 11.07 12.10
N ARG A 144 15.26 10.72 11.20
CA ARG A 144 16.33 11.60 10.69
C ARG A 144 15.97 12.29 9.39
N ARG A 145 14.79 12.03 8.86
CA ARG A 145 14.34 12.57 7.59
C ARG A 145 14.23 14.09 7.67
N ARG A 146 14.80 14.78 6.68
CA ARG A 146 14.62 16.21 6.50
C ARG A 146 13.13 16.51 6.35
N GLN A 147 12.65 17.59 6.93
CA GLN A 147 11.24 17.96 6.91
C GLN A 147 10.93 19.23 6.12
N GLN A 148 11.90 20.13 5.95
CA GLN A 148 11.67 21.45 5.37
C GLN A 148 12.63 21.74 4.23
N TRP A 149 12.14 22.42 3.21
CA TRP A 149 12.86 22.88 2.02
C TRP A 149 12.38 24.28 1.65
N PRO A 150 13.23 25.08 0.94
CA PRO A 150 12.84 26.44 0.54
C PRO A 150 11.72 26.45 -0.51
N SER A 151 11.62 25.44 -1.39
CA SER A 151 10.60 25.36 -2.42
C SER A 151 10.35 23.92 -2.87
N ARG A 152 9.30 23.67 -3.67
CA ARG A 152 9.01 22.36 -4.28
C ARG A 152 10.09 21.94 -5.27
N GLU A 153 10.69 22.89 -6.01
CA GLU A 153 11.81 22.66 -6.90
C GLU A 153 13.02 22.14 -6.13
N ALA A 154 13.33 22.77 -4.98
CA ALA A 154 14.41 22.31 -4.10
C ALA A 154 14.13 20.91 -3.51
N VAL A 155 12.87 20.55 -3.26
CA VAL A 155 12.48 19.18 -2.91
C VAL A 155 12.82 18.24 -4.05
N PHE A 156 12.30 18.53 -5.26
CA PHE A 156 12.49 17.69 -6.44
C PHE A 156 13.97 17.42 -6.72
N GLU A 157 14.78 18.48 -6.80
CA GLU A 157 16.23 18.38 -7.01
C GLU A 157 16.95 17.56 -5.92
N SER A 158 16.54 17.77 -4.66
CA SER A 158 17.11 17.04 -3.51
C SER A 158 16.81 15.55 -3.58
N PHE A 159 15.61 15.16 -4.05
CA PHE A 159 15.22 13.76 -4.12
C PHE A 159 15.77 13.09 -5.38
N GLN A 160 15.77 13.76 -6.54
CA GLN A 160 16.31 13.23 -7.79
C GLN A 160 17.77 12.78 -7.66
N LYS A 161 18.56 13.46 -6.81
CA LYS A 161 19.98 13.14 -6.57
C LYS A 161 20.19 11.92 -5.64
N LYS A 162 19.13 11.43 -4.96
CA LYS A 162 19.24 10.29 -4.05
C LYS A 162 19.13 8.98 -4.82
N PRO A 163 20.02 7.99 -4.59
CA PRO A 163 20.04 6.74 -5.36
C PRO A 163 18.70 6.01 -5.42
N HIS A 164 17.95 5.98 -4.32
CA HIS A 164 16.64 5.31 -4.27
C HIS A 164 15.57 5.99 -5.11
N PHE A 165 15.66 7.32 -5.33
CA PHE A 165 14.70 8.09 -6.12
C PHE A 165 15.17 8.29 -7.56
N ALA A 166 16.46 8.09 -7.83
CA ALA A 166 17.02 8.23 -9.19
C ALA A 166 16.46 7.16 -10.16
N ALA A 167 15.98 6.03 -9.63
CA ALA A 167 15.37 4.97 -10.41
C ALA A 167 13.86 5.18 -10.65
N TRP A 168 13.24 6.18 -10.00
CA TRP A 168 11.82 6.42 -10.14
C TRP A 168 11.47 7.02 -11.50
N ASP A 169 10.28 6.72 -11.97
CA ASP A 169 9.69 7.44 -13.09
C ASP A 169 9.60 8.94 -12.75
N PRO A 170 10.05 9.85 -13.65
CA PRO A 170 10.09 11.28 -13.34
C PRO A 170 8.72 11.90 -13.00
N ASP A 171 7.63 11.39 -13.60
CA ASP A 171 6.28 11.88 -13.31
C ASP A 171 5.83 11.45 -11.91
N VAL A 172 6.16 10.22 -11.50
CA VAL A 172 5.90 9.75 -10.13
C VAL A 172 6.67 10.58 -9.10
N LEU A 173 7.90 10.99 -9.40
CA LEU A 173 8.64 11.90 -8.52
C LEU A 173 7.98 13.27 -8.44
N ARG A 174 7.43 13.79 -9.55
CA ARG A 174 6.64 15.04 -9.56
C ARG A 174 5.36 14.89 -8.71
N ASP A 175 4.63 13.79 -8.88
CA ASP A 175 3.44 13.48 -8.08
C ASP A 175 3.77 13.41 -6.58
N TYR A 176 4.87 12.72 -6.23
CA TYR A 176 5.34 12.67 -4.86
C TYR A 176 5.65 14.05 -4.27
N VAL A 177 6.27 14.95 -5.05
CA VAL A 177 6.54 16.33 -4.62
C VAL A 177 5.25 17.14 -4.54
N ALA A 178 4.32 16.95 -5.47
CA ALA A 178 3.05 17.68 -5.50
C ALA A 178 2.15 17.34 -4.31
N HIS A 179 2.03 16.04 -3.98
CA HIS A 179 1.10 15.54 -2.96
C HIS A 179 1.75 15.28 -1.60
N GLY A 180 3.02 14.89 -1.57
CA GLY A 180 3.75 14.55 -0.35
C GLY A 180 4.28 15.74 0.44
N PHE A 181 4.10 16.95 -0.07
CA PHE A 181 4.61 18.19 0.54
C PHE A 181 3.55 19.28 0.53
N ARG A 182 3.57 20.15 1.54
CA ARG A 182 2.70 21.32 1.67
C ARG A 182 3.51 22.59 1.82
N GLU A 183 2.96 23.70 1.34
CA GLU A 183 3.50 25.02 1.58
C GLU A 183 3.06 25.54 2.95
N VAL A 184 3.99 26.14 3.66
CA VAL A 184 3.77 26.82 4.93
C VAL A 184 4.20 28.26 4.76
N CYS A 185 3.25 29.18 4.96
CA CYS A 185 3.48 30.62 4.91
C CYS A 185 3.62 31.15 6.33
N GLU A 186 4.77 31.72 6.65
CA GLU A 186 5.07 32.37 7.92
C GLU A 186 5.39 33.84 7.68
N PRO A 187 5.29 34.72 8.71
CA PRO A 187 5.64 36.14 8.54
C PRO A 187 7.05 36.39 8.05
N GLU A 188 7.96 35.45 8.34
CA GLU A 188 9.38 35.51 8.00
C GLU A 188 9.72 34.93 6.63
N GLY A 189 8.72 34.34 5.91
CA GLY A 189 8.87 33.74 4.60
C GLY A 189 8.09 32.44 4.44
N SER A 190 8.03 31.92 3.20
CA SER A 190 7.39 30.65 2.90
C SER A 190 8.42 29.54 2.78
N HIS A 191 8.05 28.33 3.20
CA HIS A 191 8.83 27.12 3.00
C HIS A 191 7.91 25.94 2.67
N VAL A 192 8.50 24.82 2.26
CA VAL A 192 7.79 23.58 1.94
C VAL A 192 8.17 22.51 2.95
N GLU A 193 7.18 21.82 3.48
CA GLU A 193 7.40 20.73 4.43
C GLU A 193 6.67 19.44 4.04
N LEU A 194 7.05 18.31 4.68
CA LEU A 194 6.37 17.04 4.49
C LEU A 194 4.88 17.15 4.87
N ALA A 195 4.00 16.70 3.99
CA ALA A 195 2.56 16.64 4.25
C ALA A 195 2.18 15.53 5.25
N PHE A 196 3.06 14.59 5.52
CA PHE A 196 2.86 13.53 6.52
C PHE A 196 3.87 13.65 7.66
N SER A 197 3.48 13.19 8.86
CA SER A 197 4.29 13.27 10.07
C SER A 197 5.35 12.16 10.11
N ARG A 198 6.62 12.53 10.39
CA ARG A 198 7.69 11.57 10.71
C ARG A 198 7.35 10.70 11.92
N ASP A 199 6.62 11.26 12.90
CA ASP A 199 6.28 10.54 14.13
C ASP A 199 5.25 9.46 13.84
N VAL A 200 4.28 9.73 12.95
CA VAL A 200 3.33 8.73 12.46
C VAL A 200 4.07 7.63 11.67
N GLU A 201 4.95 8.01 10.73
CA GLU A 201 5.78 7.05 9.98
C GLU A 201 6.59 6.15 10.92
N THR A 202 7.23 6.75 11.93
CA THR A 202 8.01 6.05 12.94
C THR A 202 7.15 5.13 13.81
N ALA A 203 5.97 5.60 14.25
CA ALA A 203 5.03 4.80 15.03
C ALA A 203 4.54 3.57 14.28
N ILE A 204 4.24 3.70 12.99
CA ILE A 204 3.87 2.60 12.11
C ILE A 204 4.98 1.54 12.06
N TYR A 205 6.24 1.93 11.82
CA TYR A 205 7.37 0.99 11.81
C TYR A 205 7.58 0.30 13.16
N ASN A 206 7.38 1.00 14.28
CA ASN A 206 7.56 0.43 15.61
C ASN A 206 6.41 -0.46 16.07
N SER A 207 5.27 -0.41 15.38
CA SER A 207 4.04 -1.13 15.74
C SER A 207 3.67 -2.24 14.75
N LEU A 208 4.61 -2.71 13.90
CA LEU A 208 4.41 -3.73 12.86
C LEU A 208 3.57 -4.93 13.36
N PRO A 209 2.62 -5.43 12.56
CA PRO A 209 1.73 -6.50 12.98
C PRO A 209 2.43 -7.87 12.97
N HIS A 210 2.84 -8.33 14.15
CA HIS A 210 3.41 -9.66 14.33
C HIS A 210 2.36 -10.76 14.43
N HIS A 211 1.09 -10.41 14.59
CA HIS A 211 0.01 -11.34 14.85
C HIS A 211 -0.72 -11.83 13.58
N VAL A 212 -0.33 -11.36 12.39
CA VAL A 212 -0.99 -11.72 11.10
C VAL A 212 -1.21 -13.23 10.95
N PRO A 213 -0.25 -14.12 11.24
CA PRO A 213 -0.49 -15.56 11.12
C PRO A 213 -1.60 -16.07 12.03
N ARG A 214 -1.74 -15.54 13.25
CA ARG A 214 -2.82 -15.89 14.18
C ARG A 214 -4.15 -15.28 13.74
N LEU A 215 -4.13 -14.08 13.22
CA LEU A 215 -5.31 -13.40 12.68
C LEU A 215 -5.89 -14.23 11.52
N LEU A 216 -5.08 -14.65 10.56
CA LEU A 216 -5.51 -15.46 9.41
C LEU A 216 -6.01 -16.87 9.82
N LYS A 217 -5.54 -17.43 10.93
CA LYS A 217 -6.11 -18.68 11.50
C LYS A 217 -7.52 -18.46 12.06
N ARG A 218 -7.78 -17.30 12.70
CA ARG A 218 -9.09 -16.97 13.28
C ARG A 218 -10.09 -16.47 12.26
N HIS A 219 -9.59 -15.75 11.28
CA HIS A 219 -10.33 -15.12 10.18
C HIS A 219 -9.68 -15.52 8.85
N PRO A 220 -9.96 -16.75 8.36
CA PRO A 220 -9.45 -17.19 7.07
C PRO A 220 -9.88 -16.24 5.96
N LEU A 221 -8.94 -15.92 5.06
CA LEU A 221 -9.23 -15.05 3.92
C LEU A 221 -10.27 -15.73 3.01
N GLN A 222 -11.39 -15.05 2.77
CA GLN A 222 -12.48 -15.54 1.93
C GLN A 222 -12.36 -15.11 0.46
N ALA A 223 -11.49 -14.15 0.20
CA ALA A 223 -11.24 -13.62 -1.14
C ALA A 223 -9.90 -14.13 -1.69
N PRO A 224 -9.75 -14.29 -3.01
CA PRO A 224 -8.48 -14.64 -3.62
C PRO A 224 -7.42 -13.57 -3.34
N LEU A 225 -6.17 -14.01 -3.19
CA LEU A 225 -5.00 -13.16 -2.98
C LEU A 225 -4.09 -13.22 -4.20
N ALA A 226 -3.62 -12.05 -4.65
CA ALA A 226 -2.54 -11.92 -5.60
C ALA A 226 -1.35 -11.18 -4.96
N PHE A 227 -0.15 -11.55 -5.38
CA PHE A 227 1.10 -10.95 -4.93
C PHE A 227 1.99 -10.59 -6.12
N ILE A 228 2.46 -9.35 -6.14
CA ILE A 228 3.40 -8.86 -7.15
C ILE A 228 4.70 -8.50 -6.45
N ARG A 229 5.80 -9.18 -6.81
CA ARG A 229 7.10 -9.08 -6.15
C ARG A 229 8.09 -8.28 -6.98
N GLY A 230 8.83 -7.36 -6.36
CA GLY A 230 10.01 -6.76 -6.94
C GLY A 230 11.20 -7.76 -6.93
N THR A 231 11.79 -8.06 -8.09
CA THR A 231 12.88 -9.05 -8.21
C THR A 231 14.13 -8.66 -7.42
N ARG A 232 14.32 -7.35 -7.15
CA ARG A 232 15.44 -6.81 -6.38
C ARG A 232 15.04 -6.33 -4.97
N SER A 233 13.82 -6.64 -4.52
CA SER A 233 13.34 -6.25 -3.18
C SER A 233 14.23 -6.81 -2.07
N SER A 234 14.82 -5.94 -1.27
CA SER A 234 15.59 -6.28 -0.07
C SER A 234 14.68 -6.78 1.04
N GLU A 235 13.49 -6.23 1.16
CA GLU A 235 12.46 -6.55 2.15
C GLU A 235 11.99 -8.00 1.97
N MET A 236 11.73 -8.39 0.73
CA MET A 236 11.34 -9.77 0.41
C MET A 236 12.49 -10.76 0.65
N ARG A 237 13.74 -10.39 0.34
CA ARG A 237 14.89 -11.24 0.65
C ARG A 237 15.10 -11.45 2.15
N GLN A 238 14.83 -10.42 2.98
CA GLN A 238 14.98 -10.51 4.44
C GLN A 238 13.90 -11.35 5.10
N LEU A 239 12.64 -11.24 4.68
CA LEU A 239 11.51 -11.89 5.33
C LEU A 239 11.12 -13.21 4.67
N GLY A 240 11.45 -13.40 3.39
CA GLY A 240 11.14 -14.59 2.62
C GLY A 240 9.71 -14.62 2.07
N GLU A 241 9.46 -15.54 1.15
CA GLU A 241 8.19 -15.65 0.41
C GLU A 241 7.23 -16.68 1.00
N GLY A 242 7.71 -17.57 1.88
CA GLY A 242 6.96 -18.74 2.34
C GLY A 242 5.53 -18.43 2.79
N PRO A 243 5.29 -17.47 3.69
CA PRO A 243 3.93 -17.15 4.13
C PRO A 243 3.01 -16.68 2.99
N LEU A 244 3.55 -15.92 2.04
CA LEU A 244 2.79 -15.40 0.91
C LEU A 244 2.48 -16.51 -0.11
N ARG A 245 3.44 -17.39 -0.40
CA ARG A 245 3.24 -18.56 -1.27
C ARG A 245 2.12 -19.46 -0.77
N GLN A 246 2.06 -19.68 0.54
CA GLN A 246 0.98 -20.45 1.16
C GLN A 246 -0.40 -19.80 0.99
N LEU A 247 -0.46 -18.46 1.06
CA LEU A 247 -1.72 -17.71 0.94
C LEU A 247 -2.22 -17.62 -0.52
N VAL A 248 -1.30 -17.43 -1.47
CA VAL A 248 -1.65 -17.32 -2.90
C VAL A 248 -2.01 -18.70 -3.48
N GLY A 249 -1.42 -19.77 -2.95
CA GLY A 249 -1.70 -21.16 -3.34
C GLY A 249 -0.64 -21.76 -4.25
N THR A 250 -0.81 -23.06 -4.59
CA THR A 250 0.18 -23.87 -5.31
C THR A 250 0.18 -23.67 -6.82
N ASP A 251 -0.96 -23.26 -7.38
CA ASP A 251 -1.10 -22.93 -8.81
C ASP A 251 -1.68 -21.51 -8.95
N PRO A 252 -0.86 -20.50 -8.75
CA PRO A 252 -1.33 -19.13 -8.67
C PRO A 252 -1.66 -18.50 -10.04
N GLY A 253 -1.07 -18.99 -11.14
CA GLY A 253 -1.13 -18.29 -12.43
C GLY A 253 -0.71 -16.83 -12.29
N ASP A 254 -1.45 -15.91 -12.89
CA ASP A 254 -1.22 -14.45 -12.80
C ASP A 254 -1.50 -13.84 -11.41
N ARG A 255 -1.85 -14.63 -10.41
CA ARG A 255 -1.93 -14.17 -9.01
C ARG A 255 -0.56 -14.09 -8.31
N TRP A 256 0.48 -14.70 -8.89
CA TRP A 256 1.86 -14.51 -8.45
C TRP A 256 2.69 -14.00 -9.61
N GLN A 257 3.14 -12.78 -9.52
CA GLN A 257 3.91 -12.14 -10.59
C GLN A 257 5.19 -11.53 -10.05
N ASP A 258 6.21 -11.52 -10.87
CA ASP A 258 7.46 -10.81 -10.64
C ASP A 258 7.54 -9.59 -11.57
N ILE A 259 8.04 -8.49 -11.04
CA ILE A 259 8.35 -7.27 -11.78
C ILE A 259 9.81 -6.90 -11.52
N GLU A 260 10.53 -6.51 -12.56
CA GLU A 260 11.90 -6.05 -12.37
C GLU A 260 11.90 -4.74 -11.59
N GLY A 261 12.53 -4.71 -10.43
CA GLY A 261 12.60 -3.51 -9.60
C GLY A 261 12.91 -3.81 -8.15
N SER A 262 13.14 -2.74 -7.40
CA SER A 262 13.32 -2.78 -5.94
C SER A 262 11.98 -2.93 -5.22
N HIS A 263 11.99 -2.78 -3.89
CA HIS A 263 10.76 -2.62 -3.10
C HIS A 263 9.87 -1.47 -3.62
N LEU A 264 10.47 -0.48 -4.27
CA LEU A 264 9.79 0.70 -4.80
C LEU A 264 9.47 0.59 -6.30
N TYR A 265 9.39 -0.63 -6.85
CA TYR A 265 9.04 -0.82 -8.27
C TYR A 265 7.73 -0.13 -8.69
N PRO A 266 6.71 0.08 -7.82
CA PRO A 266 5.53 0.83 -8.22
C PRO A 266 5.84 2.28 -8.66
N MET A 267 6.91 2.84 -8.10
CA MET A 267 7.42 4.17 -8.47
C MET A 267 8.41 4.11 -9.63
N GLU A 268 9.16 3.01 -9.76
CA GLU A 268 10.15 2.81 -10.81
C GLU A 268 9.50 2.47 -12.16
N ARG A 269 8.41 1.67 -12.12
CA ARG A 269 7.71 1.10 -13.28
C ARG A 269 6.19 1.20 -13.13
N PRO A 270 5.62 2.42 -13.06
CA PRO A 270 4.20 2.61 -12.73
C PRO A 270 3.26 1.98 -13.76
N LEU A 271 3.55 2.09 -15.05
CA LEU A 271 2.68 1.54 -16.10
C LEU A 271 2.71 0.01 -16.12
N GLU A 272 3.90 -0.60 -16.01
CA GLU A 272 4.01 -2.05 -15.88
C GLU A 272 3.31 -2.56 -14.59
N THR A 273 3.41 -1.80 -13.50
CA THR A 273 2.69 -2.11 -12.26
C THR A 273 1.18 -2.12 -12.49
N ALA A 274 0.63 -1.14 -13.20
CA ALA A 274 -0.79 -1.12 -13.56
C ALA A 274 -1.21 -2.34 -14.41
N GLU A 275 -0.39 -2.73 -15.38
CA GLU A 275 -0.64 -3.92 -16.19
C GLU A 275 -0.62 -5.22 -15.37
N ARG A 276 0.32 -5.33 -14.40
CA ARG A 276 0.40 -6.50 -13.50
C ARG A 276 -0.82 -6.55 -12.56
N ILE A 277 -1.27 -5.41 -12.05
CA ILE A 277 -2.52 -5.31 -11.27
C ILE A 277 -3.70 -5.76 -12.14
N HIS A 278 -3.81 -5.28 -13.38
CA HIS A 278 -4.88 -5.68 -14.29
C HIS A 278 -4.91 -7.20 -14.54
N ARG A 279 -3.77 -7.85 -14.83
CA ARG A 279 -3.67 -9.32 -14.99
C ARG A 279 -4.11 -10.04 -13.72
N ALA A 280 -3.68 -9.59 -12.56
CA ALA A 280 -4.09 -10.18 -11.29
C ALA A 280 -5.61 -10.07 -11.06
N LEU A 281 -6.23 -8.94 -11.43
CA LEU A 281 -7.67 -8.73 -11.33
C LEU A 281 -8.42 -9.70 -12.25
N LEU A 282 -7.97 -9.87 -13.49
CA LEU A 282 -8.56 -10.84 -14.42
C LEU A 282 -8.45 -12.29 -13.89
N ALA A 283 -7.30 -12.66 -13.31
CA ALA A 283 -7.10 -13.99 -12.74
C ALA A 283 -7.95 -14.26 -11.48
N MET A 284 -8.47 -13.21 -10.83
CA MET A 284 -9.36 -13.31 -9.68
C MET A 284 -10.84 -13.13 -10.03
N ALA A 285 -11.14 -12.68 -11.23
CA ALA A 285 -12.51 -12.47 -11.67
C ALA A 285 -13.26 -13.84 -11.79
N PRO A 286 -14.55 -13.90 -11.43
CA PRO A 286 -15.36 -15.09 -11.74
C PRO A 286 -15.36 -15.35 -13.25
N ALA A 287 -15.35 -16.62 -13.64
CA ALA A 287 -15.22 -17.07 -15.03
C ALA A 287 -16.23 -16.47 -16.06
N GLN A 288 -17.19 -15.67 -15.62
CA GLN A 288 -18.18 -15.00 -16.46
C GLN A 288 -17.71 -13.66 -17.06
N LEU A 289 -16.57 -13.10 -16.64
CA LEU A 289 -16.04 -11.83 -17.17
C LEU A 289 -14.90 -12.02 -18.19
N SER A 290 -14.48 -13.24 -18.46
CA SER A 290 -13.39 -13.55 -19.39
C SER A 290 -13.85 -13.82 -20.85
N ALA A 291 -15.13 -13.57 -21.19
CA ALA A 291 -15.74 -13.90 -22.49
C ALA A 291 -16.29 -12.66 -23.26
N THR A 292 -15.70 -11.47 -23.06
CA THR A 292 -16.03 -10.29 -23.90
C THR A 292 -14.79 -9.67 -24.51
#